data_f0852bce32acc69d147148e91b7e4e75
#
_entry.id   f0852bce32acc69d147148e91b7e4e75
#
_cell.length_a   1.000
_cell.length_b   1.000
_cell.length_c   1.000
_cell.angle_alpha   90.00
_cell.angle_beta   90.00
_cell.angle_gamma   90.00
#
_symmetry.space_group_name_H-M   'P 1'
#
loop_
_entity.id
_entity.type
_entity.pdbx_description
1 polymer ?
#
loop_
_entity_poly.entity_id
_entity_poly.type
_entity_poly.pdbx_seq_one_letter_code
_entity_poly.pdbx_strand_id
1 'polypeptide(L)'
;AKIPGEEMEKKILEAAQELFLEKGYMATSTVDIAKKVGCNQALVHYYFRTKQNLFKQIYLQYVNSLMQLGRQNIQQCASVTELVQEIIHLYFTFFTKYPKVPYFFVNELIVSSEHRQMVKECFIDNQMRIMLFNQLTQLIRNDIQAGKIREINPYALLQNMVSLVLSSFLALP
;
A
#
# COMPACT_ATOMS: atom_id res chain seq x y z
N ALA A 1 12.50 -18.11 -22.11
CA ALA A 1 12.30 -16.94 -23.00
C ALA A 1 11.01 -16.23 -22.56
N LYS A 2 11.09 -14.93 -22.21
CA LYS A 2 9.89 -14.12 -21.89
C LYS A 2 9.06 -13.96 -23.16
N ILE A 3 7.75 -14.14 -23.02
CA ILE A 3 6.79 -13.91 -24.11
C ILE A 3 6.77 -12.41 -24.41
N PRO A 4 6.85 -11.96 -25.67
CA PRO A 4 6.89 -10.52 -26.03
C PRO A 4 5.76 -9.68 -25.42
N GLY A 5 4.60 -10.30 -25.13
CA GLY A 5 3.46 -9.66 -24.47
C GLY A 5 3.69 -9.31 -23.00
N GLU A 6 4.34 -10.19 -22.23
CA GLU A 6 4.64 -9.97 -20.81
C GLU A 6 5.64 -8.82 -20.59
N GLU A 7 6.57 -8.65 -21.53
CA GLU A 7 7.54 -7.56 -21.46
C GLU A 7 6.87 -6.20 -21.69
N MET A 8 5.92 -6.13 -22.62
CA MET A 8 5.19 -4.90 -22.92
C MET A 8 4.24 -4.51 -21.76
N GLU A 9 3.53 -5.48 -21.19
CA GLU A 9 2.68 -5.28 -20.02
C GLU A 9 3.49 -4.70 -18.84
N LYS A 10 4.66 -5.27 -18.58
CA LYS A 10 5.57 -4.80 -17.54
C LYS A 10 6.05 -3.36 -17.80
N LYS A 11 6.45 -3.04 -19.03
CA LYS A 11 6.86 -1.66 -19.41
C LYS A 11 5.73 -0.64 -19.19
N ILE A 12 4.50 -1.00 -19.53
CA ILE A 12 3.33 -0.14 -19.31
C ILE A 12 3.11 0.08 -17.81
N LEU A 13 3.19 -0.98 -17.00
CA LEU A 13 3.01 -0.93 -15.56
C LEU A 13 4.09 -0.06 -14.89
N GLU A 14 5.36 -0.22 -15.26
CA GLU A 14 6.48 0.58 -14.76
C GLU A 14 6.34 2.07 -15.14
N ALA A 15 6.01 2.37 -16.39
CA ALA A 15 5.78 3.75 -16.82
C ALA A 15 4.59 4.42 -16.10
N ALA A 16 3.52 3.68 -15.89
CA ALA A 16 2.37 4.15 -15.13
C ALA A 16 2.72 4.40 -13.66
N GLN A 17 3.48 3.49 -13.04
CA GLN A 17 3.96 3.63 -11.67
C GLN A 17 4.78 4.90 -11.50
N GLU A 18 5.74 5.17 -12.37
CA GLU A 18 6.53 6.39 -12.33
C GLU A 18 5.65 7.65 -12.45
N LEU A 19 4.73 7.68 -13.42
CA LEU A 19 3.85 8.83 -13.62
C LEU A 19 2.87 9.05 -12.46
N PHE A 20 2.31 7.99 -11.88
CA PHE A 20 1.45 8.12 -10.71
C PHE A 20 2.20 8.60 -9.46
N LEU A 21 3.45 8.16 -9.27
CA LEU A 21 4.30 8.63 -8.18
C LEU A 21 4.79 10.08 -8.37
N GLU A 22 4.89 10.55 -9.61
CA GLU A 22 5.36 11.92 -9.92
C GLU A 22 4.24 12.94 -9.95
N LYS A 23 3.13 12.61 -10.61
CA LYS A 23 2.04 13.56 -10.92
C LYS A 23 0.74 13.25 -10.18
N GLY A 24 0.64 12.07 -9.55
CA GLY A 24 -0.62 11.55 -9.00
C GLY A 24 -1.53 10.94 -10.08
N TYR A 25 -2.57 10.26 -9.61
CA TYR A 25 -3.53 9.59 -10.48
C TYR A 25 -4.29 10.57 -11.38
N MET A 26 -4.79 11.68 -10.83
CA MET A 26 -5.64 12.60 -11.58
C MET A 26 -4.92 13.25 -12.77
N ALA A 27 -3.68 13.67 -12.58
CA ALA A 27 -2.87 14.34 -13.62
C ALA A 27 -2.20 13.38 -14.62
N THR A 28 -2.35 12.07 -14.45
CA THR A 28 -1.81 11.07 -15.38
C THR A 28 -2.89 10.54 -16.30
N SER A 29 -2.65 10.54 -17.62
CA SER A 29 -3.54 9.93 -18.63
C SER A 29 -2.95 8.65 -19.22
N THR A 30 -3.80 7.80 -19.79
CA THR A 30 -3.35 6.61 -20.55
C THR A 30 -2.56 6.99 -21.81
N VAL A 31 -2.77 8.20 -22.33
CA VAL A 31 -1.98 8.76 -23.44
C VAL A 31 -0.56 9.08 -22.97
N ASP A 32 -0.39 9.69 -21.79
CA ASP A 32 0.93 9.98 -21.22
C ASP A 32 1.73 8.69 -20.99
N ILE A 33 1.05 7.66 -20.47
CA ILE A 33 1.63 6.32 -20.24
C ILE A 33 2.09 5.72 -21.57
N ALA A 34 1.22 5.70 -22.58
CA ALA A 34 1.54 5.18 -23.91
C ALA A 34 2.72 5.93 -24.54
N LYS A 35 2.74 7.26 -24.44
CA LYS A 35 3.83 8.10 -24.94
C LYS A 35 5.16 7.80 -24.22
N LYS A 36 5.14 7.59 -22.89
CA LYS A 36 6.34 7.28 -22.12
C LYS A 36 6.93 5.91 -22.49
N VAL A 37 6.08 4.92 -22.79
CA VAL A 37 6.49 3.56 -23.22
C VAL A 37 6.93 3.54 -24.71
N GLY A 38 6.46 4.50 -25.51
CA GLY A 38 6.65 4.47 -26.96
C GLY A 38 5.67 3.55 -27.69
N CYS A 39 4.46 3.35 -27.13
CA CYS A 39 3.41 2.54 -27.74
C CYS A 39 2.14 3.36 -28.03
N ASN A 40 1.14 2.75 -28.67
CA ASN A 40 -0.16 3.40 -28.85
C ASN A 40 -1.06 3.20 -27.60
N GLN A 41 -2.02 4.13 -27.41
CA GLN A 41 -2.96 4.07 -26.30
C GLN A 41 -3.83 2.80 -26.31
N ALA A 42 -4.16 2.26 -27.50
CA ALA A 42 -4.94 1.04 -27.63
C ALA A 42 -4.25 -0.16 -26.95
N LEU A 43 -2.92 -0.19 -26.96
CA LEU A 43 -2.14 -1.24 -26.29
C LEU A 43 -2.25 -1.14 -24.77
N VAL A 44 -2.24 0.06 -24.20
CA VAL A 44 -2.49 0.28 -22.76
C VAL A 44 -3.89 -0.22 -22.37
N HIS A 45 -4.91 0.10 -23.18
CA HIS A 45 -6.27 -0.39 -22.97
C HIS A 45 -6.40 -1.91 -23.18
N TYR A 46 -5.63 -2.49 -24.08
CA TYR A 46 -5.64 -3.94 -24.30
C TYR A 46 -5.20 -4.69 -23.04
N TYR A 47 -4.08 -4.28 -22.40
CA TYR A 47 -3.54 -4.95 -21.21
C TYR A 47 -4.32 -4.63 -19.93
N PHE A 48 -4.69 -3.38 -19.73
CA PHE A 48 -5.18 -2.95 -18.42
C PHE A 48 -6.65 -2.50 -18.42
N ARG A 49 -7.31 -2.39 -19.58
CA ARG A 49 -8.68 -1.96 -19.77
C ARG A 49 -8.95 -0.51 -19.36
N THR A 50 -8.62 -0.15 -18.11
CA THR A 50 -8.86 1.19 -17.57
C THR A 50 -7.64 1.71 -16.82
N LYS A 51 -7.52 3.04 -16.71
CA LYS A 51 -6.52 3.68 -15.85
C LYS A 51 -6.68 3.26 -14.38
N GLN A 52 -7.91 3.05 -13.94
CA GLN A 52 -8.23 2.61 -12.58
C GLN A 52 -7.68 1.21 -12.29
N ASN A 53 -7.83 0.26 -13.21
CA ASN A 53 -7.26 -1.09 -13.04
C ASN A 53 -5.74 -1.05 -12.97
N LEU A 54 -5.10 -0.23 -13.80
CA LEU A 54 -3.66 -0.04 -13.80
C LEU A 54 -3.18 0.53 -12.45
N PHE A 55 -3.86 1.56 -11.96
CA PHE A 55 -3.61 2.12 -10.64
C PHE A 55 -3.81 1.09 -9.51
N LYS A 56 -4.93 0.34 -9.54
CA LYS A 56 -5.23 -0.71 -8.57
C LYS A 56 -4.10 -1.75 -8.50
N GLN A 57 -3.57 -2.18 -9.63
CA GLN A 57 -2.45 -3.12 -9.66
C GLN A 57 -1.19 -2.56 -9.01
N ILE A 58 -0.83 -1.30 -9.32
CA ILE A 58 0.34 -0.64 -8.74
C ILE A 58 0.17 -0.46 -7.23
N TYR A 59 -1.00 0.00 -6.79
CA TYR A 59 -1.33 0.16 -5.38
C TYR A 59 -1.19 -1.17 -4.63
N LEU A 60 -1.75 -2.25 -5.19
CA LEU A 60 -1.67 -3.60 -4.61
C LEU A 60 -0.25 -4.14 -4.58
N GLN A 61 0.60 -3.84 -5.55
CA GLN A 61 2.01 -4.25 -5.52
C GLN A 61 2.74 -3.67 -4.30
N TYR A 62 2.55 -2.38 -4.00
CA TYR A 62 3.15 -1.76 -2.82
C TYR A 62 2.59 -2.32 -1.53
N VAL A 63 1.27 -2.48 -1.43
CA VAL A 63 0.62 -3.07 -0.25
C VAL A 63 1.12 -4.50 -0.02
N ASN A 64 1.18 -5.32 -1.07
CA ASN A 64 1.65 -6.71 -0.95
C ASN A 64 3.15 -6.77 -0.58
N SER A 65 3.98 -5.89 -1.13
CA SER A 65 5.40 -5.81 -0.78
C SER A 65 5.60 -5.42 0.68
N LEU A 66 4.81 -4.46 1.18
CA LEU A 66 4.82 -4.08 2.59
C LEU A 66 4.39 -5.25 3.49
N MET A 67 3.30 -5.91 3.15
CA MET A 67 2.79 -7.07 3.90
C MET A 67 3.77 -8.24 3.91
N GLN A 68 4.42 -8.51 2.78
CA GLN A 68 5.41 -9.58 2.68
C GLN A 68 6.63 -9.30 3.54
N LEU A 69 7.10 -8.04 3.58
CA LEU A 69 8.24 -7.62 4.38
C LEU A 69 7.98 -7.79 5.88
N GLY A 70 6.76 -7.46 6.36
CA GLY A 70 6.42 -7.50 7.78
C GLY A 70 5.92 -8.85 8.29
N ARG A 71 5.52 -9.75 7.39
CA ARG A 71 4.72 -10.93 7.77
C ARG A 71 5.37 -11.80 8.84
N GLN A 72 6.63 -12.15 8.69
CA GLN A 72 7.30 -13.08 9.60
C GLN A 72 7.51 -12.47 10.99
N ASN A 73 8.03 -11.26 11.05
CA ASN A 73 8.34 -10.59 12.31
C ASN A 73 7.07 -10.28 13.10
N ILE A 74 6.07 -9.72 12.43
CA ILE A 74 4.78 -9.38 13.06
C ILE A 74 4.07 -10.61 13.63
N GLN A 75 4.13 -11.75 12.94
CA GLN A 75 3.52 -12.99 13.42
C GLN A 75 4.24 -13.59 14.65
N GLN A 76 5.49 -13.22 14.89
CA GLN A 76 6.29 -13.70 16.04
C GLN A 76 6.17 -12.79 17.27
N CYS A 77 5.54 -11.61 17.15
CA CYS A 77 5.37 -10.70 18.27
C CYS A 77 4.54 -11.36 19.39
N ALA A 78 5.10 -11.41 20.60
CA ALA A 78 4.46 -11.95 21.79
C ALA A 78 3.76 -10.88 22.65
N SER A 79 3.97 -9.59 22.33
CA SER A 79 3.42 -8.46 23.09
C SER A 79 3.10 -7.28 22.17
N VAL A 80 2.23 -6.38 22.66
CA VAL A 80 1.92 -5.12 21.98
C VAL A 80 3.18 -4.23 21.84
N THR A 81 4.10 -4.26 22.80
CA THR A 81 5.34 -3.50 22.74
C THR A 81 6.21 -3.95 21.56
N GLU A 82 6.40 -5.25 21.40
CA GLU A 82 7.13 -5.81 20.25
C GLU A 82 6.42 -5.49 18.94
N LEU A 83 5.08 -5.60 18.90
CA LEU A 83 4.29 -5.25 17.73
C LEU A 83 4.49 -3.78 17.31
N VAL A 84 4.48 -2.85 18.27
CA VAL A 84 4.73 -1.41 18.00
C VAL A 84 6.11 -1.21 17.38
N GLN A 85 7.14 -1.83 17.95
CA GLN A 85 8.52 -1.75 17.45
C GLN A 85 8.64 -2.29 16.02
N GLU A 86 8.06 -3.48 15.77
CA GLU A 86 8.11 -4.11 14.46
C GLU A 86 7.32 -3.33 13.39
N ILE A 87 6.17 -2.77 13.73
CA ILE A 87 5.41 -1.92 12.80
C ILE A 87 6.20 -0.65 12.45
N ILE A 88 6.78 0.03 13.43
CA ILE A 88 7.61 1.22 13.18
C ILE A 88 8.80 0.84 12.27
N HIS A 89 9.54 -0.22 12.62
CA HIS A 89 10.70 -0.68 11.85
C HIS A 89 10.31 -1.04 10.41
N LEU A 90 9.22 -1.78 10.23
CA LEU A 90 8.68 -2.18 8.93
C LEU A 90 8.41 -0.98 8.03
N TYR A 91 7.63 -0.01 8.53
CA TYR A 91 7.25 1.16 7.74
C TYR A 91 8.45 2.06 7.43
N PHE A 92 9.37 2.26 8.40
CA PHE A 92 10.59 3.01 8.16
C PHE A 92 11.47 2.35 7.10
N THR A 93 11.69 1.05 7.18
CA THR A 93 12.45 0.28 6.19
C THR A 93 11.81 0.39 4.81
N PHE A 94 10.49 0.21 4.75
CA PHE A 94 9.75 0.25 3.49
C PHE A 94 9.77 1.65 2.85
N PHE A 95 9.49 2.69 3.60
CA PHE A 95 9.40 4.06 3.08
C PHE A 95 10.78 4.69 2.79
N THR A 96 11.82 4.28 3.50
CA THR A 96 13.20 4.64 3.12
C THR A 96 13.56 4.06 1.75
N LYS A 97 13.11 2.84 1.46
CA LYS A 97 13.31 2.22 0.14
C LYS A 97 12.43 2.85 -0.95
N TYR A 98 11.21 3.29 -0.58
CA TYR A 98 10.23 3.85 -1.51
C TYR A 98 9.73 5.22 -1.03
N PRO A 99 10.55 6.28 -1.10
CA PRO A 99 10.26 7.57 -0.44
C PRO A 99 9.04 8.32 -1.00
N LYS A 100 8.62 8.03 -2.23
CA LYS A 100 7.42 8.64 -2.83
C LYS A 100 6.12 7.92 -2.45
N VAL A 101 6.19 6.72 -1.90
CA VAL A 101 5.00 5.88 -1.62
C VAL A 101 4.14 6.42 -0.46
N PRO A 102 4.68 6.99 0.64
CA PRO A 102 3.85 7.60 1.67
C PRO A 102 2.93 8.68 1.10
N TYR A 103 3.48 9.59 0.30
CA TYR A 103 2.71 10.65 -0.35
C TYR A 103 1.66 10.08 -1.32
N PHE A 104 2.05 9.10 -2.14
CA PHE A 104 1.14 8.40 -3.05
C PHE A 104 -0.03 7.75 -2.30
N PHE A 105 0.22 7.07 -1.18
CA PHE A 105 -0.84 6.44 -0.39
C PHE A 105 -1.82 7.45 0.20
N VAL A 106 -1.30 8.54 0.79
CA VAL A 106 -2.13 9.55 1.46
C VAL A 106 -2.88 10.41 0.46
N ASN A 107 -2.23 10.84 -0.62
CA ASN A 107 -2.85 11.68 -1.64
C ASN A 107 -4.11 11.01 -2.22
N GLU A 108 -4.05 9.73 -2.51
CA GLU A 108 -5.18 9.00 -3.09
C GLU A 108 -6.36 8.83 -2.12
N LEU A 109 -6.12 8.87 -0.82
CA LEU A 109 -7.18 8.86 0.19
C LEU A 109 -7.90 10.21 0.31
N ILE A 110 -7.23 11.31 -0.06
CA ILE A 110 -7.74 12.68 0.07
C ILE A 110 -8.51 13.11 -1.18
N VAL A 111 -8.07 12.68 -2.37
CA VAL A 111 -8.51 13.21 -3.68
C VAL A 111 -10.02 13.04 -3.92
N SER A 112 -10.60 11.87 -3.66
CA SER A 112 -12.04 11.66 -3.86
C SER A 112 -12.62 10.53 -3.02
N SER A 113 -13.96 10.55 -2.83
CA SER A 113 -14.70 9.45 -2.19
C SER A 113 -14.59 8.15 -2.97
N GLU A 114 -14.57 8.22 -4.30
CA GLU A 114 -14.46 7.08 -5.20
C GLU A 114 -13.08 6.41 -5.06
N HIS A 115 -12.01 7.21 -5.02
CA HIS A 115 -10.65 6.70 -4.78
C HIS A 115 -10.51 6.08 -3.39
N ARG A 116 -11.08 6.70 -2.36
CA ARG A 116 -11.12 6.10 -1.01
C ARG A 116 -11.81 4.74 -1.00
N GLN A 117 -12.90 4.61 -1.75
CA GLN A 117 -13.61 3.33 -1.87
C GLN A 117 -12.76 2.28 -2.57
N MET A 118 -12.11 2.62 -3.68
CA MET A 118 -11.20 1.73 -4.40
C MET A 118 -10.02 1.28 -3.52
N VAL A 119 -9.41 2.19 -2.77
CA VAL A 119 -8.33 1.86 -1.83
C VAL A 119 -8.83 0.92 -0.74
N LYS A 120 -10.02 1.18 -0.16
CA LYS A 120 -10.64 0.27 0.82
C LYS A 120 -10.85 -1.14 0.25
N GLU A 121 -11.36 -1.26 -0.96
CA GLU A 121 -11.53 -2.55 -1.65
C GLU A 121 -10.19 -3.28 -1.81
N CYS A 122 -9.12 -2.56 -2.14
CA CYS A 122 -7.79 -3.15 -2.18
C CYS A 122 -7.33 -3.76 -0.84
N PHE A 123 -7.80 -3.23 0.29
CA PHE A 123 -7.49 -3.77 1.62
C PHE A 123 -8.43 -4.90 2.05
N ILE A 124 -9.70 -4.86 1.68
CA ILE A 124 -10.74 -5.80 2.14
C ILE A 124 -10.68 -7.12 1.36
N ASP A 125 -10.32 -7.08 0.09
CA ASP A 125 -10.42 -8.21 -0.84
C ASP A 125 -9.33 -9.30 -0.66
N ASN A 126 -8.54 -9.27 0.42
CA ASN A 126 -7.46 -10.23 0.63
C ASN A 126 -7.59 -10.94 1.97
N GLN A 127 -7.96 -12.23 1.94
CA GLN A 127 -8.09 -13.08 3.13
C GLN A 127 -6.85 -13.03 4.03
N MET A 128 -5.65 -12.98 3.46
CA MET A 128 -4.40 -12.92 4.23
C MET A 128 -4.31 -11.64 5.07
N ARG A 129 -4.74 -10.49 4.53
CA ARG A 129 -4.76 -9.22 5.26
C ARG A 129 -5.78 -9.24 6.39
N ILE A 130 -6.94 -9.80 6.15
CA ILE A 130 -7.98 -9.98 7.17
C ILE A 130 -7.45 -10.88 8.29
N MET A 131 -6.82 -12.00 7.96
CA MET A 131 -6.25 -12.92 8.96
C MET A 131 -5.15 -12.24 9.79
N LEU A 132 -4.22 -11.54 9.15
CA LEU A 132 -3.18 -10.79 9.85
C LEU A 132 -3.79 -9.74 10.78
N PHE A 133 -4.74 -8.96 10.29
CA PHE A 133 -5.40 -7.93 11.08
C PHE A 133 -6.14 -8.51 12.31
N ASN A 134 -6.80 -9.66 12.15
CA ASN A 134 -7.44 -10.38 13.26
C ASN A 134 -6.41 -10.88 14.29
N GLN A 135 -5.26 -11.38 13.84
CA GLN A 135 -4.17 -11.79 14.74
C GLN A 135 -3.64 -10.60 15.56
N LEU A 136 -3.40 -9.45 14.89
CA LEU A 136 -2.93 -8.24 15.58
C LEU A 136 -3.93 -7.72 16.61
N THR A 137 -5.20 -7.67 16.25
CA THR A 137 -6.26 -7.24 17.18
C THR A 137 -6.43 -8.21 18.34
N GLN A 138 -6.23 -9.52 18.13
CA GLN A 138 -6.27 -10.52 19.19
C GLN A 138 -5.09 -10.38 20.15
N LEU A 139 -3.88 -10.13 19.65
CA LEU A 139 -2.70 -9.87 20.49
C LEU A 139 -2.93 -8.67 21.42
N ILE A 140 -3.48 -7.58 20.87
CA ILE A 140 -3.79 -6.37 21.65
C ILE A 140 -4.83 -6.69 22.74
N ARG A 141 -5.90 -7.43 22.43
CA ARG A 141 -6.91 -7.83 23.40
C ARG A 141 -6.34 -8.71 24.52
N ASN A 142 -5.46 -9.64 24.17
CA ASN A 142 -4.80 -10.50 25.15
C ASN A 142 -3.96 -9.70 26.14
N ASP A 143 -3.20 -8.71 25.69
CA ASP A 143 -2.38 -7.86 26.55
C ASP A 143 -3.25 -6.92 27.44
N ILE A 144 -4.41 -6.47 26.94
CA ILE A 144 -5.41 -5.74 27.75
C ILE A 144 -5.95 -6.66 28.86
N GLN A 145 -6.39 -7.88 28.52
CA GLN A 145 -6.94 -8.84 29.48
C GLN A 145 -5.91 -9.27 30.54
N ALA A 146 -4.64 -9.34 30.13
CA ALA A 146 -3.54 -9.65 31.04
C ALA A 146 -3.11 -8.45 31.91
N GLY A 147 -3.75 -7.28 31.76
CA GLY A 147 -3.38 -6.05 32.49
C GLY A 147 -2.03 -5.44 32.11
N LYS A 148 -1.42 -5.87 31.01
CA LYS A 148 -0.13 -5.34 30.53
C LYS A 148 -0.25 -3.96 29.93
N ILE A 149 -1.39 -3.65 29.32
CA ILE A 149 -1.73 -2.34 28.76
C ILE A 149 -3.12 -1.92 29.21
N ARG A 150 -3.37 -0.60 29.24
CA ARG A 150 -4.71 -0.06 29.53
C ARG A 150 -5.72 -0.47 28.46
N GLU A 151 -6.98 -0.43 28.80
CA GLU A 151 -8.06 -0.62 27.84
C GLU A 151 -7.97 0.42 26.70
N ILE A 152 -7.91 -0.07 25.48
CA ILE A 152 -7.85 0.72 24.25
C ILE A 152 -8.55 -0.04 23.12
N ASN A 153 -9.14 0.69 22.18
CA ASN A 153 -9.69 0.08 20.98
C ASN A 153 -8.53 -0.42 20.08
N PRO A 154 -8.42 -1.73 19.79
CA PRO A 154 -7.34 -2.30 18.98
C PRO A 154 -7.24 -1.69 17.58
N TYR A 155 -8.39 -1.39 16.96
CA TYR A 155 -8.44 -0.78 15.63
C TYR A 155 -7.87 0.65 15.65
N ALA A 156 -8.25 1.44 16.67
CA ALA A 156 -7.74 2.79 16.83
C ALA A 156 -6.23 2.79 17.09
N LEU A 157 -5.71 1.85 17.88
CA LEU A 157 -4.27 1.71 18.10
C LEU A 157 -3.53 1.47 16.80
N LEU A 158 -3.93 0.43 16.02
CA LEU A 158 -3.29 0.11 14.75
C LEU A 158 -3.38 1.25 13.75
N GLN A 159 -4.53 1.92 13.64
CA GLN A 159 -4.72 3.07 12.77
C GLN A 159 -3.81 4.24 13.17
N ASN A 160 -3.73 4.56 14.46
CA ASN A 160 -2.88 5.65 14.96
C ASN A 160 -1.39 5.36 14.70
N MET A 161 -0.94 4.12 14.90
CA MET A 161 0.45 3.73 14.61
C MET A 161 0.81 3.99 13.14
N VAL A 162 -0.03 3.51 12.21
CA VAL A 162 0.20 3.73 10.78
C VAL A 162 0.15 5.21 10.43
N SER A 163 -0.80 5.96 10.97
CA SER A 163 -0.95 7.39 10.71
C SER A 163 0.24 8.22 11.21
N LEU A 164 0.77 7.90 12.40
CA LEU A 164 1.95 8.57 12.96
C LEU A 164 3.21 8.32 12.12
N VAL A 165 3.43 7.09 11.69
CA VAL A 165 4.58 6.79 10.83
C VAL A 165 4.44 7.47 9.46
N LEU A 166 3.27 7.40 8.83
CA LEU A 166 3.02 8.09 7.56
C LEU A 166 3.25 9.59 7.67
N SER A 167 2.72 10.24 8.74
CA SER A 167 2.89 11.69 8.95
C SER A 167 4.35 12.09 9.09
N SER A 168 5.20 11.25 9.69
CA SER A 168 6.64 11.51 9.83
C SER A 168 7.32 11.60 8.45
N PHE A 169 6.95 10.75 7.50
CA PHE A 169 7.49 10.80 6.13
C PHE A 169 6.91 11.93 5.27
N LEU A 170 5.68 12.37 5.55
CA LEU A 170 5.06 13.49 4.83
C LEU A 170 5.58 14.86 5.31
N ALA A 171 6.09 14.95 6.54
CA ALA A 171 6.62 16.17 7.12
C ALA A 171 8.11 16.41 6.78
N LEU A 172 8.81 15.42 6.21
CA LEU A 172 10.19 15.59 5.77
C LEU A 172 10.23 16.36 4.45
N PRO A 173 11.11 17.37 4.32
CA PRO A 173 11.27 18.15 3.08
C PRO A 173 11.82 17.34 1.93
#